data_b1e94e74ccc5018a4206d70960a9a1a6
#
_entry.id   b1e94e74ccc5018a4206d70960a9a1a6
#
_cell.length_a   1.000
_cell.length_b   1.000
_cell.length_c   1.000
_cell.angle_alpha   90.00
_cell.angle_beta   90.00
_cell.angle_gamma   90.00
#
_symmetry.space_group_name_H-M   'P 1'
#
loop_
_entity.id
_entity.type
_entity.pdbx_description
1 polymer ?
#
loop_
_entity_poly.entity_id
_entity_poly.type
_entity_poly.pdbx_seq_one_letter_code
_entity_poly.pdbx_strand_id
1 'polypeptide(L)'
;EKSEEGVVISNFVGYMFDKACEFEVKKIYFIGELGKFVKVAGGIFHTHSRVSDAKMEILAANALLVGEKLENVYKILESNTTEEASGYIEKKEVFNLLAEKAKQKCEEHCRKNGWNLEVETLILSAEKEVIGHSKHFFDNF
;
A
#
# COMPACT_ATOMS: atom_id res chain seq x y z
N GLU A 1 0.96 26.15 -15.35
CA GLU A 1 2.16 25.39 -15.07
C GLU A 1 1.81 23.96 -14.69
N LYS A 2 2.54 22.99 -15.23
CA LYS A 2 2.29 21.59 -14.95
C LYS A 2 2.88 21.20 -13.60
N SER A 3 2.06 20.60 -12.75
CA SER A 3 2.54 20.08 -11.48
C SER A 3 3.29 18.77 -11.71
N GLU A 4 4.41 18.59 -11.01
CA GLU A 4 5.17 17.36 -11.05
C GLU A 4 4.73 16.38 -9.96
N GLU A 5 3.84 16.80 -9.08
CA GLU A 5 3.36 16.00 -7.97
C GLU A 5 1.85 15.86 -8.04
N GLY A 6 1.35 14.78 -7.51
CA GLY A 6 -0.07 14.54 -7.46
C GLY A 6 -0.45 13.61 -6.34
N VAL A 7 -1.73 13.65 -5.94
CA VAL A 7 -2.30 12.76 -4.94
C VAL A 7 -3.27 11.83 -5.66
N VAL A 8 -3.09 10.51 -5.44
CA VAL A 8 -3.94 9.51 -6.08
C VAL A 8 -4.62 8.68 -4.99
N ILE A 9 -5.95 8.60 -5.05
CA ILE A 9 -6.76 7.72 -4.22
C ILE A 9 -7.69 6.97 -5.17
N SER A 10 -7.46 5.65 -5.34
CA SER A 10 -8.20 4.92 -6.36
C SER A 10 -8.23 3.42 -6.07
N ASN A 11 -9.31 2.77 -6.52
CA ASN A 11 -9.41 1.32 -6.50
C ASN A 11 -8.74 0.69 -7.72
N PHE A 12 -8.44 1.49 -8.76
CA PHE A 12 -7.80 1.02 -9.98
C PHE A 12 -6.38 1.56 -10.03
N VAL A 13 -5.56 1.11 -9.08
CA VAL A 13 -4.22 1.65 -8.84
C VAL A 13 -3.35 1.56 -10.08
N GLY A 14 -3.32 0.39 -10.74
CA GLY A 14 -2.50 0.22 -11.96
C GLY A 14 -2.88 1.21 -13.04
N TYR A 15 -4.18 1.37 -13.28
CA TYR A 15 -4.67 2.32 -14.28
C TYR A 15 -4.26 3.75 -13.95
N MET A 16 -4.36 4.13 -12.69
CA MET A 16 -4.00 5.50 -12.28
C MET A 16 -2.52 5.77 -12.46
N PHE A 17 -1.66 4.79 -12.16
CA PHE A 17 -0.22 4.96 -12.38
C PHE A 17 0.11 5.03 -13.85
N ASP A 18 -0.56 4.23 -14.69
CA ASP A 18 -0.34 4.31 -16.14
C ASP A 18 -0.73 5.69 -16.67
N LYS A 19 -1.86 6.24 -16.20
CA LYS A 19 -2.28 7.57 -16.60
C LYS A 19 -1.32 8.65 -16.11
N ALA A 20 -0.83 8.52 -14.89
CA ALA A 20 0.15 9.48 -14.35
C ALA A 20 1.41 9.50 -15.22
N CYS A 21 1.88 8.33 -15.62
CA CYS A 21 3.04 8.23 -16.50
C CYS A 21 2.76 8.89 -17.86
N GLU A 22 1.57 8.65 -18.42
CA GLU A 22 1.16 9.24 -19.69
C GLU A 22 1.17 10.76 -19.63
N PHE A 23 0.79 11.35 -18.49
CA PHE A 23 0.79 12.80 -18.30
C PHE A 23 2.10 13.34 -17.77
N GLU A 24 3.16 12.52 -17.71
CA GLU A 24 4.51 12.94 -17.31
C GLU A 24 4.57 13.47 -15.88
N VAL A 25 3.72 12.95 -15.01
CA VAL A 25 3.81 13.26 -13.58
C VAL A 25 5.05 12.58 -13.02
N LYS A 26 5.82 13.28 -12.19
CA LYS A 26 7.10 12.76 -11.69
C LYS A 26 7.01 12.24 -10.26
N LYS A 27 6.02 12.67 -9.50
CA LYS A 27 5.87 12.23 -8.12
C LYS A 27 4.39 12.12 -7.77
N ILE A 28 4.04 11.04 -7.05
CA ILE A 28 2.68 10.80 -6.60
C ILE A 28 2.70 10.51 -5.10
N TYR A 29 1.75 11.08 -4.39
CA TYR A 29 1.44 10.73 -3.01
C TYR A 29 0.21 9.82 -3.04
N PHE A 30 0.45 8.53 -2.79
CA PHE A 30 -0.62 7.53 -2.82
C PHE A 30 -1.15 7.34 -1.40
N ILE A 31 -2.39 7.74 -1.17
CA ILE A 31 -3.03 7.69 0.14
C ILE A 31 -4.26 6.79 0.05
N GLY A 32 -4.40 5.87 0.97
CA GLY A 32 -5.54 4.97 0.96
C GLY A 32 -5.62 4.10 2.19
N GLU A 33 -6.66 3.26 2.23
CA GLU A 33 -6.89 2.39 3.38
C GLU A 33 -6.08 1.11 3.28
N LEU A 34 -5.94 0.45 4.44
CA LEU A 34 -5.05 -0.70 4.62
C LEU A 34 -5.29 -1.81 3.60
N GLY A 35 -6.56 -2.16 3.34
CA GLY A 35 -6.84 -3.27 2.43
C GLY A 35 -6.26 -3.08 1.04
N LYS A 36 -6.28 -1.86 0.54
CA LYS A 36 -5.70 -1.53 -0.75
C LYS A 36 -4.18 -1.69 -0.72
N PHE A 37 -3.55 -1.16 0.32
CA PHE A 37 -2.09 -1.20 0.44
C PHE A 37 -1.55 -2.61 0.64
N VAL A 38 -2.30 -3.47 1.32
CA VAL A 38 -1.89 -4.86 1.47
C VAL A 38 -1.76 -5.51 0.08
N LYS A 39 -2.75 -5.31 -0.78
CA LYS A 39 -2.71 -5.88 -2.13
C LYS A 39 -1.56 -5.29 -2.96
N VAL A 40 -1.40 -3.98 -2.93
CA VAL A 40 -0.35 -3.32 -3.70
C VAL A 40 1.03 -3.75 -3.20
N ALA A 41 1.21 -3.88 -1.89
CA ALA A 41 2.47 -4.37 -1.32
C ALA A 41 2.81 -5.79 -1.81
N GLY A 42 1.79 -6.58 -2.13
CA GLY A 42 1.97 -7.91 -2.71
C GLY A 42 2.08 -7.89 -4.23
N GLY A 43 2.09 -6.71 -4.85
CA GLY A 43 2.22 -6.59 -6.30
C GLY A 43 0.91 -6.70 -7.05
N ILE A 44 -0.22 -6.59 -6.37
CA ILE A 44 -1.55 -6.71 -6.97
C ILE A 44 -2.10 -5.30 -7.20
N PHE A 45 -2.20 -4.90 -8.46
CA PHE A 45 -2.64 -3.55 -8.83
C PHE A 45 -4.12 -3.46 -9.15
N HIS A 46 -4.79 -4.59 -9.40
CA HIS A 46 -6.24 -4.65 -9.43
C HIS A 46 -6.72 -4.91 -8.02
N THR A 47 -7.07 -3.86 -7.31
CA THR A 47 -7.34 -3.95 -5.87
C THR A 47 -8.79 -4.28 -5.54
N HIS A 48 -9.65 -4.42 -6.54
CA HIS A 48 -11.04 -4.82 -6.32
C HIS A 48 -11.09 -6.30 -5.90
N SER A 49 -11.86 -6.62 -4.86
CA SER A 49 -11.87 -7.97 -4.26
C SER A 49 -12.31 -9.06 -5.24
N ARG A 50 -13.11 -8.71 -6.25
CA ARG A 50 -13.55 -9.68 -7.24
C ARG A 50 -12.42 -10.16 -8.15
N VAL A 51 -11.34 -9.39 -8.25
CA VAL A 51 -10.22 -9.73 -9.11
C VAL A 51 -9.19 -10.56 -8.35
N SER A 52 -8.95 -10.21 -7.10
CA SER A 52 -7.93 -10.88 -6.29
C SER A 52 -8.28 -10.75 -4.81
N ASP A 53 -8.04 -11.81 -4.05
CA ASP A 53 -8.33 -11.82 -2.64
C ASP A 53 -7.28 -12.63 -1.88
N ALA A 54 -6.07 -12.05 -1.80
CA ALA A 54 -4.96 -12.66 -1.05
C ALA A 54 -4.51 -11.77 0.10
N LYS A 55 -5.39 -10.90 0.58
CA LYS A 55 -5.01 -9.86 1.54
C LYS A 55 -4.49 -10.41 2.86
N MET A 56 -5.16 -11.42 3.40
CA MET A 56 -4.77 -11.94 4.70
C MET A 56 -3.42 -12.63 4.64
N GLU A 57 -3.16 -13.37 3.56
CA GLU A 57 -1.87 -14.04 3.38
C GLU A 57 -0.73 -13.02 3.27
N ILE A 58 -0.95 -11.96 2.50
CA ILE A 58 0.06 -10.91 2.34
C ILE A 58 0.31 -10.19 3.66
N LEU A 59 -0.76 -9.85 4.37
CA LEU A 59 -0.63 -9.18 5.67
C LEU A 59 0.08 -10.07 6.68
N ALA A 60 -0.30 -11.35 6.73
CA ALA A 60 0.30 -12.30 7.66
C ALA A 60 1.80 -12.48 7.39
N ALA A 61 2.19 -12.60 6.12
CA ALA A 61 3.60 -12.74 5.77
C ALA A 61 4.41 -11.53 6.22
N ASN A 62 3.87 -10.33 6.04
CA ASN A 62 4.55 -9.12 6.45
C ASN A 62 4.59 -8.96 7.97
N ALA A 63 3.53 -9.40 8.66
CA ALA A 63 3.53 -9.40 10.12
C ALA A 63 4.64 -10.29 10.67
N LEU A 64 4.86 -11.46 10.04
CA LEU A 64 5.97 -12.32 10.42
C LEU A 64 7.33 -11.64 10.26
N LEU A 65 7.49 -10.87 9.17
CA LEU A 65 8.76 -10.20 8.90
C LEU A 65 9.13 -9.20 9.98
N VAL A 66 8.14 -8.60 10.66
CA VAL A 66 8.42 -7.65 11.74
C VAL A 66 8.40 -8.31 13.10
N GLY A 67 8.26 -9.64 13.15
CA GLY A 67 8.35 -10.38 14.40
C GLY A 67 7.05 -10.55 15.16
N GLU A 68 5.92 -10.45 14.48
CA GLU A 68 4.63 -10.70 15.12
C GLU A 68 4.58 -12.15 15.59
N LYS A 69 3.99 -12.40 16.77
CA LYS A 69 3.92 -13.75 17.30
C LYS A 69 2.95 -14.61 16.50
N LEU A 70 3.23 -15.91 16.44
CA LEU A 70 2.47 -16.85 15.60
C LEU A 70 1.00 -16.88 15.93
N GLU A 71 0.64 -16.77 17.19
CA GLU A 71 -0.76 -16.74 17.60
C GLU A 71 -1.53 -15.65 16.86
N ASN A 72 -0.95 -14.46 16.78
CA ASN A 72 -1.58 -13.34 16.10
C ASN A 72 -1.59 -13.54 14.59
N VAL A 73 -0.52 -14.14 14.05
CA VAL A 73 -0.46 -14.43 12.61
C VAL A 73 -1.58 -15.37 12.20
N TYR A 74 -1.86 -16.40 13.01
CA TYR A 74 -2.97 -17.31 12.73
C TYR A 74 -4.31 -16.57 12.76
N LYS A 75 -4.48 -15.64 13.70
CA LYS A 75 -5.71 -14.84 13.77
C LYS A 75 -5.88 -13.94 12.57
N ILE A 76 -4.76 -13.38 12.06
CA ILE A 76 -4.78 -12.61 10.83
C ILE A 76 -5.26 -13.47 9.68
N LEU A 77 -4.72 -14.68 9.54
CA LEU A 77 -5.09 -15.58 8.45
C LEU A 77 -6.55 -15.99 8.50
N GLU A 78 -7.15 -16.04 9.69
CA GLU A 78 -8.55 -16.42 9.87
C GLU A 78 -9.51 -15.24 9.74
N SER A 79 -8.99 -14.02 9.64
CA SER A 79 -9.82 -12.83 9.57
C SER A 79 -10.49 -12.70 8.21
N ASN A 80 -11.63 -12.03 8.19
CA ASN A 80 -12.39 -11.80 6.95
C ASN A 80 -12.05 -10.48 6.29
N THR A 81 -11.57 -9.51 7.07
CA THR A 81 -11.23 -8.19 6.57
C THR A 81 -9.89 -7.74 7.13
N THR A 82 -9.22 -6.83 6.43
CA THR A 82 -7.97 -6.25 6.93
C THR A 82 -8.20 -5.44 8.19
N GLU A 83 -9.38 -4.85 8.33
CA GLU A 83 -9.75 -4.11 9.54
C GLU A 83 -9.79 -5.03 10.74
N GLU A 84 -10.45 -6.18 10.60
CA GLU A 84 -10.48 -7.19 11.67
C GLU A 84 -9.08 -7.68 11.97
N ALA A 85 -8.32 -8.01 10.93
CA ALA A 85 -6.96 -8.54 11.07
C ALA A 85 -6.05 -7.54 11.78
N SER A 86 -6.19 -6.25 11.48
CA SER A 86 -5.34 -5.23 12.09
C SER A 86 -5.50 -5.17 13.61
N GLY A 87 -6.65 -5.59 14.13
CA GLY A 87 -6.90 -5.64 15.56
C GLY A 87 -6.04 -6.66 16.29
N TYR A 88 -5.48 -7.64 15.58
CA TYR A 88 -4.61 -8.65 16.18
C TYR A 88 -3.13 -8.29 16.08
N ILE A 89 -2.80 -7.18 15.42
CA ILE A 89 -1.42 -6.80 15.18
C ILE A 89 -0.89 -5.99 16.36
N GLU A 90 0.17 -6.47 16.98
CA GLU A 90 0.87 -5.78 18.07
C GLU A 90 2.09 -5.04 17.54
N LYS A 91 2.75 -5.58 16.50
CA LYS A 91 3.95 -4.99 15.91
C LYS A 91 3.52 -3.97 14.83
N LYS A 92 3.24 -2.75 15.26
CA LYS A 92 2.67 -1.71 14.39
C LYS A 92 3.61 -1.28 13.27
N GLU A 93 4.90 -1.58 13.38
CA GLU A 93 5.85 -1.28 12.31
C GLU A 93 5.54 -2.04 11.01
N VAL A 94 4.65 -3.05 11.06
CA VAL A 94 4.21 -3.73 9.84
C VAL A 94 3.55 -2.76 8.87
N PHE A 95 2.87 -1.74 9.38
CA PHE A 95 2.16 -0.79 8.51
C PHE A 95 3.14 0.07 7.73
N ASN A 96 4.25 0.49 8.36
CA ASN A 96 5.29 1.21 7.63
C ASN A 96 5.97 0.30 6.62
N LEU A 97 6.19 -0.98 6.97
CA LEU A 97 6.74 -1.95 6.03
C LEU A 97 5.85 -2.10 4.81
N LEU A 98 4.54 -2.22 5.01
CA LEU A 98 3.59 -2.33 3.90
C LEU A 98 3.62 -1.08 3.03
N ALA A 99 3.72 0.10 3.65
CA ALA A 99 3.80 1.35 2.90
C ALA A 99 5.05 1.39 2.04
N GLU A 100 6.20 0.97 2.59
CA GLU A 100 7.45 0.93 1.82
C GLU A 100 7.39 -0.08 0.69
N LYS A 101 6.82 -1.25 0.93
CA LYS A 101 6.69 -2.26 -0.13
C LYS A 101 5.74 -1.78 -1.23
N ALA A 102 4.65 -1.12 -0.85
CA ALA A 102 3.72 -0.58 -1.84
C ALA A 102 4.40 0.48 -2.70
N LYS A 103 5.19 1.37 -2.06
CA LYS A 103 5.98 2.36 -2.79
C LYS A 103 6.88 1.67 -3.82
N GLN A 104 7.64 0.68 -3.38
CA GLN A 104 8.56 -0.04 -4.26
C GLN A 104 7.85 -0.71 -5.41
N LYS A 105 6.71 -1.36 -5.14
CA LYS A 105 5.95 -2.05 -6.18
C LYS A 105 5.38 -1.07 -7.20
N CYS A 106 4.89 0.07 -6.74
CA CYS A 106 4.36 1.10 -7.63
C CYS A 106 5.46 1.67 -8.52
N GLU A 107 6.61 1.98 -7.94
CA GLU A 107 7.73 2.52 -8.70
C GLU A 107 8.27 1.50 -9.71
N GLU A 108 8.31 0.22 -9.31
CA GLU A 108 8.74 -0.85 -10.20
C GLU A 108 7.77 -1.03 -11.37
N HIS A 109 6.47 -0.98 -11.09
CA HIS A 109 5.45 -1.05 -12.13
C HIS A 109 5.65 0.05 -13.16
N CYS A 110 5.91 1.27 -12.70
CA CYS A 110 6.13 2.40 -13.60
C CYS A 110 7.41 2.23 -14.42
N ARG A 111 8.48 1.76 -13.80
CA ARG A 111 9.74 1.53 -14.52
C ARG A 111 9.61 0.50 -15.62
N LYS A 112 8.81 -0.54 -15.40
CA LYS A 112 8.57 -1.57 -16.40
C LYS A 112 7.88 -1.01 -17.64
N ASN A 113 7.16 0.10 -17.47
CA ASN A 113 6.48 0.79 -18.56
C ASN A 113 7.29 1.98 -19.10
N GLY A 114 8.56 2.08 -18.69
CA GLY A 114 9.46 3.09 -19.23
C GLY A 114 9.40 4.43 -18.54
N TRP A 115 8.84 4.52 -17.35
CA TRP A 115 8.66 5.80 -16.64
C TRP A 115 9.38 5.81 -15.30
N ASN A 116 10.00 6.94 -14.96
CA ASN A 116 10.59 7.16 -13.64
C ASN A 116 9.62 7.99 -12.81
N LEU A 117 8.78 7.31 -12.05
CA LEU A 117 7.80 7.96 -11.18
C LEU A 117 8.19 7.66 -9.74
N GLU A 118 8.28 8.71 -8.94
CA GLU A 118 8.53 8.59 -7.50
C GLU A 118 7.18 8.51 -6.79
N VAL A 119 7.05 7.57 -5.85
CA VAL A 119 5.79 7.36 -5.13
C VAL A 119 6.07 7.42 -3.63
N GLU A 120 5.30 8.22 -2.91
CA GLU A 120 5.27 8.15 -1.45
C GLU A 120 3.90 7.63 -1.05
N THR A 121 3.85 6.87 0.05
CA THR A 121 2.63 6.16 0.44
C THR A 121 2.24 6.46 1.87
N LEU A 122 0.93 6.52 2.11
CA LEU A 122 0.37 6.74 3.44
C LEU A 122 -0.86 5.88 3.61
N ILE A 123 -0.88 5.10 4.68
CA ILE A 123 -1.95 4.13 4.95
C ILE A 123 -2.87 4.67 6.03
N LEU A 124 -4.16 4.64 5.75
CA LEU A 124 -5.19 5.06 6.70
C LEU A 124 -5.95 3.84 7.23
N SER A 125 -6.39 3.95 8.48
CA SER A 125 -7.33 3.00 9.06
C SER A 125 -8.73 3.26 8.51
N ALA A 126 -9.69 2.39 8.88
CA ALA A 126 -11.09 2.60 8.53
C ALA A 126 -11.62 3.91 9.10
N GLU A 127 -11.09 4.35 10.25
CA GLU A 127 -11.46 5.62 10.88
C GLU A 127 -10.69 6.81 10.32
N LYS A 128 -9.93 6.60 9.25
CA LYS A 128 -9.17 7.65 8.56
C LYS A 128 -8.01 8.20 9.39
N GLU A 129 -7.48 7.40 10.30
CA GLU A 129 -6.28 7.76 11.05
C GLU A 129 -5.05 7.21 10.33
N VAL A 130 -3.94 7.95 10.39
CA VAL A 130 -2.69 7.49 9.77
C VAL A 130 -2.12 6.36 10.62
N ILE A 131 -1.93 5.20 10.00
CA ILE A 131 -1.36 4.03 10.70
C ILE A 131 0.00 3.62 10.14
N GLY A 132 0.37 4.10 8.95
CA GLY A 132 1.69 3.82 8.38
C GLY A 132 1.97 4.72 7.19
N HIS A 133 3.26 4.86 6.86
CA HIS A 133 3.65 5.69 5.73
C HIS A 133 5.05 5.29 5.26
N SER A 134 5.36 5.64 4.01
CA SER A 134 6.72 5.48 3.51
C SER A 134 7.65 6.45 4.25
N LYS A 135 8.93 6.10 4.29
CA LYS A 135 9.92 6.79 5.12
C LYS A 135 9.98 8.28 4.85
N HIS A 136 9.84 8.67 3.59
CA HIS A 136 10.01 10.07 3.18
C HIS A 136 8.71 10.77 2.82
N PHE A 137 7.55 10.18 3.19
CA PHE A 137 6.26 10.76 2.83
C PHE A 137 6.13 12.21 3.29
N PHE A 138 6.54 12.49 4.52
CA PHE A 138 6.34 13.81 5.12
C PHE A 138 7.50 14.79 4.89
N ASP A 139 8.51 14.41 4.11
CA ASP A 139 9.70 15.24 3.96
C ASP A 139 9.42 16.61 3.32
N ASN A 140 8.36 16.72 2.53
CA ASN A 140 8.01 17.96 1.84
C ASN A 140 6.79 18.66 2.43
N PHE A 141 6.41 18.30 3.65
CA PHE A 141 5.26 18.91 4.32
C PHE A 141 5.66 19.72 5.54
#